data_9b675ab427a32ff6565c1bca5c123c6c
#
_entry.id   9b675ab427a32ff6565c1bca5c123c6c
#
_cell.length_a   1.000
_cell.length_b   1.000
_cell.length_c   1.000
_cell.angle_alpha   90.00
_cell.angle_beta   90.00
_cell.angle_gamma   90.00
#
_symmetry.space_group_name_H-M   'P 1'
#
loop_
_entity.id
_entity.type
_entity.pdbx_description
1 polymer ?
#
loop_
_entity_poly.entity_id
_entity_poly.type
_entity_poly.pdbx_seq_one_letter_code
_entity_poly.pdbx_strand_id
1 'polypeptide(L)'
;MPSCFHKITKDGFPVYYQVMSQFNADEFLKLGTVEEMVKYALNIAEKLEREYFKICSKIKGKYIHGSVSVIDFSGINSSILNTKILSYLKKISKVQIYYPEMLEGSYVVNANLFLDHFILYVKCL
;
A
#
# COMPACT_ATOMS: atom_id res chain seq x y z
N MET A 1 8.27 4.30 -7.76
CA MET A 1 7.03 4.82 -7.16
C MET A 1 7.39 5.47 -5.85
N PRO A 2 7.27 6.78 -5.72
CA PRO A 2 7.59 7.45 -4.47
C PRO A 2 6.55 7.08 -3.41
N SER A 3 7.05 6.54 -2.31
CA SER A 3 6.25 6.17 -1.16
C SER A 3 7.06 6.36 0.11
N CYS A 4 6.43 6.83 1.16
CA CYS A 4 7.09 7.01 2.44
C CYS A 4 6.11 6.97 3.62
N PHE A 5 6.64 6.63 4.79
CA PHE A 5 5.97 6.92 6.05
C PHE A 5 6.29 8.35 6.47
N HIS A 6 5.28 9.14 6.77
CA HIS A 6 5.45 10.51 7.20
C HIS A 6 4.40 10.89 8.23
N LYS A 7 4.86 11.22 9.44
CA LYS A 7 4.03 11.60 10.59
C LYS A 7 3.10 10.48 11.07
N ILE A 8 2.31 10.84 12.04
CA ILE A 8 1.26 10.00 12.62
C ILE A 8 -0.07 10.78 12.64
N THR A 9 -1.19 10.07 12.63
CA THR A 9 -2.50 10.70 12.81
C THR A 9 -2.67 11.27 14.23
N LYS A 10 -3.72 12.03 14.47
CA LYS A 10 -4.09 12.50 15.81
C LYS A 10 -4.27 11.33 16.79
N ASP A 11 -4.77 10.21 16.30
CA ASP A 11 -4.99 8.99 17.10
C ASP A 11 -3.74 8.14 17.27
N GLY A 12 -2.65 8.44 16.53
CA GLY A 12 -1.35 7.83 16.69
C GLY A 12 -0.96 6.79 15.64
N PHE A 13 -1.76 6.59 14.61
CA PHE A 13 -1.44 5.65 13.53
C PHE A 13 -0.38 6.22 12.59
N PRO A 14 0.65 5.46 12.21
CA PRO A 14 1.60 5.89 11.19
C PRO A 14 0.91 6.08 9.85
N VAL A 15 1.29 7.12 9.12
CA VAL A 15 0.69 7.45 7.82
C VAL A 15 1.65 7.08 6.69
N TYR A 16 1.19 6.27 5.77
CA TYR A 16 1.90 5.85 4.57
C TYR A 16 1.37 6.58 3.34
N TYR A 17 2.23 7.33 2.68
CA TYR A 17 1.90 8.08 1.46
C TYR A 17 2.42 7.34 0.23
N GLN A 18 1.57 7.21 -0.78
CA GLN A 18 1.93 6.68 -2.10
C GLN A 18 1.47 7.64 -3.18
N VAL A 19 2.38 8.00 -4.08
CA VAL A 19 2.07 8.85 -5.24
C VAL A 19 2.12 8.01 -6.50
N MET A 20 0.98 7.77 -7.11
CA MET A 20 0.84 6.90 -8.29
C MET A 20 1.15 7.62 -9.61
N SER A 21 1.18 8.95 -9.63
CA SER A 21 1.49 9.75 -10.83
C SER A 21 2.84 9.43 -11.46
N GLN A 22 3.79 8.97 -10.65
CA GLN A 22 5.13 8.58 -11.09
C GLN A 22 5.29 7.05 -11.20
N PHE A 23 4.19 6.32 -11.13
CA PHE A 23 4.24 4.87 -11.30
C PHE A 23 4.43 4.53 -12.79
N ASN A 24 5.59 3.96 -13.08
CA ASN A 24 5.90 3.43 -14.40
C ASN A 24 5.82 1.90 -14.32
N ALA A 25 4.82 1.33 -15.00
CA ALA A 25 4.57 -0.10 -14.99
C ALA A 25 5.75 -0.90 -15.56
N ASP A 26 6.38 -0.42 -16.63
CA ASP A 26 7.49 -1.11 -17.27
C ASP A 26 8.76 -1.09 -16.40
N GLU A 27 9.03 0.01 -15.74
CA GLU A 27 10.14 0.11 -14.78
C GLU A 27 9.89 -0.78 -13.56
N PHE A 28 8.66 -0.76 -13.03
CA PHE A 28 8.28 -1.61 -11.91
C PHE A 28 8.49 -3.09 -12.22
N LEU A 29 8.11 -3.52 -13.43
CA LEU A 29 8.26 -4.91 -13.89
C LEU A 29 9.72 -5.31 -14.17
N LYS A 30 10.63 -4.35 -14.32
CA LYS A 30 12.09 -4.60 -14.45
C LYS A 30 12.77 -4.80 -13.11
N LEU A 31 12.13 -4.44 -11.98
CA LEU A 31 12.71 -4.57 -10.64
C LEU A 31 12.93 -6.02 -10.21
N GLY A 32 12.21 -6.97 -10.81
CA GLY A 32 12.35 -8.37 -10.50
C GLY A 32 11.10 -9.20 -10.84
N THR A 33 11.06 -10.38 -10.30
CA THR A 33 9.90 -11.28 -10.42
C THR A 33 8.77 -10.83 -9.50
N VAL A 34 7.54 -11.30 -9.77
CA VAL A 34 6.39 -11.01 -8.90
C VAL A 34 6.64 -11.52 -7.47
N GLU A 35 7.33 -12.63 -7.32
CA GLU A 35 7.71 -13.22 -6.03
C GLU A 35 8.65 -12.31 -5.23
N GLU A 36 9.65 -11.73 -5.88
CA GLU A 36 10.57 -10.77 -5.24
C GLU A 36 9.86 -9.49 -4.81
N MET A 37 8.93 -9.00 -5.62
CA MET A 37 8.10 -7.84 -5.29
C MET A 37 7.20 -8.11 -4.08
N VAL A 38 6.59 -9.29 -4.02
CA VAL A 38 5.78 -9.72 -2.86
C VAL A 38 6.65 -9.82 -1.62
N LYS A 39 7.85 -10.41 -1.72
CA LYS A 39 8.80 -10.48 -0.61
C LYS A 39 9.20 -9.10 -0.09
N TYR A 40 9.42 -8.14 -0.98
CA TYR A 40 9.69 -6.76 -0.60
C TYR A 40 8.53 -6.14 0.19
N ALA A 41 7.30 -6.34 -0.27
CA ALA A 41 6.11 -5.85 0.43
C ALA A 41 5.93 -6.50 1.82
N LEU A 42 6.23 -7.80 1.94
CA LEU A 42 6.25 -8.50 3.23
C LEU A 42 7.28 -7.90 4.20
N ASN A 43 8.47 -7.57 3.72
CA ASN A 43 9.51 -6.94 4.54
C ASN A 43 9.03 -5.56 5.07
N ILE A 44 8.30 -4.79 4.26
CA ILE A 44 7.71 -3.52 4.72
C ILE A 44 6.66 -3.78 5.82
N ALA A 45 5.79 -4.78 5.63
CA ALA A 45 4.79 -5.14 6.62
C ALA A 45 5.43 -5.56 7.96
N GLU A 46 6.46 -6.41 7.92
CA GLU A 46 7.21 -6.80 9.13
C GLU A 46 7.87 -5.60 9.82
N LYS A 47 8.44 -4.68 9.06
CA LYS A 47 9.05 -3.48 9.62
C LYS A 47 8.02 -2.58 10.29
N LEU A 48 6.83 -2.43 9.70
CA LEU A 48 5.70 -1.73 10.31
C LEU A 48 5.39 -2.32 11.70
N GLU A 49 5.20 -3.62 11.76
CA GLU A 49 4.80 -4.30 12.99
C GLU A 49 5.90 -4.27 14.06
N ARG A 50 7.14 -4.54 13.67
CA ARG A 50 8.25 -4.62 14.61
C ARG A 50 8.73 -3.27 15.13
N GLU A 51 8.66 -2.22 14.32
CA GLU A 51 9.22 -0.91 14.64
C GLU A 51 8.16 0.17 14.78
N TYR A 52 7.42 0.46 13.70
CA TYR A 52 6.56 1.64 13.65
C TYR A 52 5.40 1.57 14.65
N PHE A 53 4.69 0.45 14.75
CA PHE A 53 3.59 0.32 15.70
C PHE A 53 4.06 0.42 17.15
N LYS A 54 5.23 -0.14 17.47
CA LYS A 54 5.82 -0.03 18.81
C LYS A 54 6.21 1.41 19.16
N ILE A 55 6.81 2.13 18.21
CA ILE A 55 7.17 3.55 18.40
C ILE A 55 5.91 4.39 18.58
N CYS A 56 4.91 4.23 17.71
CA CYS A 56 3.65 4.95 17.80
C CYS A 56 2.92 4.66 19.11
N SER A 57 2.92 3.40 19.56
CA SER A 57 2.34 3.00 20.85
C SER A 57 3.02 3.69 22.02
N LYS A 58 4.34 3.78 22.01
CA LYS A 58 5.10 4.52 23.04
C LYS A 58 4.78 6.00 23.05
N ILE A 59 4.75 6.64 21.89
CA ILE A 59 4.44 8.07 21.75
C ILE A 59 3.03 8.38 22.28
N LYS A 60 2.07 7.51 22.02
CA LYS A 60 0.68 7.72 22.42
C LYS A 60 0.30 7.17 23.81
N GLY A 61 1.15 6.36 24.39
CA GLY A 61 0.86 5.71 25.68
C GLY A 61 -0.31 4.71 25.61
N LYS A 62 -0.64 4.21 24.40
CA LYS A 62 -1.67 3.19 24.16
C LYS A 62 -1.23 2.23 23.05
N TYR A 63 -1.83 1.06 23.01
CA TYR A 63 -1.57 0.09 21.94
C TYR A 63 -2.01 0.64 20.58
N ILE A 64 -1.06 0.76 19.66
CA ILE A 64 -1.29 1.14 18.26
C ILE A 64 -0.92 -0.05 17.39
N HIS A 65 -1.90 -0.54 16.64
CA HIS A 65 -1.73 -1.55 15.62
C HIS A 65 -2.57 -1.17 14.40
N GLY A 66 -1.91 -1.04 13.25
CA GLY A 66 -2.51 -0.53 12.03
C GLY A 66 -1.86 0.77 11.55
N SER A 67 -2.07 1.07 10.30
CA SER A 67 -1.57 2.26 9.62
C SER A 67 -2.66 2.93 8.80
N VAL A 68 -2.49 4.20 8.49
CA VAL A 68 -3.34 4.92 7.54
C VAL A 68 -2.58 5.05 6.22
N SER A 69 -3.22 4.69 5.12
CA SER A 69 -2.68 4.86 3.77
C SER A 69 -3.34 6.04 3.07
N VAL A 70 -2.52 6.88 2.45
CA VAL A 70 -2.98 7.95 1.56
C VAL A 70 -2.39 7.69 0.18
N ILE A 71 -3.25 7.43 -0.81
CA ILE A 71 -2.85 7.04 -2.16
C ILE A 71 -3.33 8.12 -3.12
N ASP A 72 -2.38 8.80 -3.74
CA ASP A 72 -2.64 9.79 -4.78
C ASP A 72 -2.60 9.14 -6.16
N PHE A 73 -3.76 9.09 -6.81
CA PHE A 73 -3.93 8.50 -8.14
C PHE A 73 -3.86 9.53 -9.28
N SER A 74 -3.41 10.75 -9.01
CA SER A 74 -3.20 11.73 -10.08
C SER A 74 -2.31 11.13 -11.18
N GLY A 75 -2.67 11.33 -12.45
CA GLY A 75 -1.87 10.88 -13.60
C GLY A 75 -1.81 9.39 -13.87
N ILE A 76 -2.55 8.56 -13.13
CA ILE A 76 -2.62 7.13 -13.42
C ILE A 76 -3.29 6.87 -14.77
N ASN A 77 -2.80 5.91 -15.52
CA ASN A 77 -3.32 5.52 -16.83
C ASN A 77 -3.53 4.01 -16.94
N SER A 78 -3.99 3.56 -18.11
CA SER A 78 -4.30 2.14 -18.36
C SER A 78 -3.11 1.17 -18.29
N SER A 79 -1.88 1.67 -18.22
CA SER A 79 -0.69 0.80 -18.12
C SER A 79 -0.69 -0.08 -16.85
N ILE A 80 -1.42 0.33 -15.82
CA ILE A 80 -1.62 -0.45 -14.59
C ILE A 80 -2.38 -1.77 -14.84
N LEU A 81 -3.12 -1.88 -15.94
CA LEU A 81 -3.85 -3.10 -16.30
C LEU A 81 -2.95 -4.21 -16.90
N ASN A 82 -1.64 -4.09 -16.76
CA ASN A 82 -0.72 -5.13 -17.15
C ASN A 82 -0.96 -6.42 -16.33
N THR A 83 -0.99 -7.57 -17.01
CA THR A 83 -1.27 -8.88 -16.40
C THR A 83 -0.30 -9.23 -15.27
N LYS A 84 0.96 -8.83 -15.35
CA LYS A 84 1.97 -9.05 -14.28
C LYS A 84 1.65 -8.19 -13.06
N ILE A 85 1.24 -6.94 -13.25
CA ILE A 85 0.82 -6.06 -12.16
C ILE A 85 -0.43 -6.62 -11.48
N LEU A 86 -1.41 -7.07 -12.25
CA LEU A 86 -2.61 -7.72 -11.71
C LEU A 86 -2.26 -8.99 -10.93
N SER A 87 -1.32 -9.80 -11.43
CA SER A 87 -0.82 -10.98 -10.71
C SER A 87 -0.14 -10.59 -9.39
N TYR A 88 0.65 -9.52 -9.37
CA TYR A 88 1.24 -8.98 -8.15
C TYR A 88 0.17 -8.53 -7.15
N LEU A 89 -0.80 -7.75 -7.59
CA LEU A 89 -1.90 -7.27 -6.74
C LEU A 89 -2.69 -8.43 -6.14
N LYS A 90 -2.96 -9.46 -6.93
CA LYS A 90 -3.64 -10.68 -6.46
C LYS A 90 -2.82 -11.44 -5.42
N LYS A 91 -1.50 -11.53 -5.58
CA LYS A 91 -0.63 -12.17 -4.59
C LYS A 91 -0.52 -11.33 -3.33
N ILE A 92 -0.38 -10.01 -3.46
CA ILE A 92 -0.24 -9.14 -2.29
C ILE A 92 -1.54 -9.06 -1.47
N SER A 93 -2.71 -9.16 -2.09
CA SER A 93 -3.99 -9.19 -1.36
C SER A 93 -4.09 -10.40 -0.41
N LYS A 94 -3.43 -11.51 -0.74
CA LYS A 94 -3.37 -12.70 0.12
C LYS A 94 -2.47 -12.52 1.34
N VAL A 95 -1.56 -11.56 1.30
CA VAL A 95 -0.66 -11.25 2.43
C VAL A 95 -1.45 -10.76 3.64
N GLN A 96 -2.61 -10.16 3.44
CA GLN A 96 -3.51 -9.73 4.53
C GLN A 96 -3.93 -10.89 5.46
N ILE A 97 -3.89 -12.13 4.98
CA ILE A 97 -4.16 -13.31 5.81
C ILE A 97 -3.08 -13.47 6.90
N TYR A 98 -1.83 -13.14 6.59
CA TYR A 98 -0.70 -13.25 7.50
C TYR A 98 -0.50 -12.01 8.38
N TYR A 99 -1.02 -10.88 7.93
CA TYR A 99 -0.92 -9.58 8.61
C TYR A 99 -2.30 -8.93 8.73
N PRO A 100 -3.19 -9.51 9.57
CA PRO A 100 -4.54 -8.99 9.75
C PRO A 100 -4.50 -7.61 10.42
N GLU A 101 -5.47 -6.77 10.09
CA GLU A 101 -5.72 -5.48 10.75
C GLU A 101 -4.55 -4.48 10.69
N MET A 102 -3.64 -4.62 9.72
CA MET A 102 -2.54 -3.66 9.55
C MET A 102 -2.98 -2.33 8.91
N LEU A 103 -4.19 -2.24 8.40
CA LEU A 103 -4.73 -1.06 7.76
C LEU A 103 -5.94 -0.55 8.55
N GLU A 104 -5.78 0.59 9.22
CA GLU A 104 -6.87 1.29 9.93
C GLU A 104 -7.78 2.03 8.95
N GLY A 105 -7.19 2.61 7.90
CA GLY A 105 -7.94 3.31 6.87
C GLY A 105 -7.13 3.58 5.63
N SER A 106 -7.81 3.73 4.50
CA SER A 106 -7.21 4.09 3.23
C SER A 106 -7.96 5.24 2.60
N TYR A 107 -7.23 6.31 2.29
CA TYR A 107 -7.74 7.49 1.62
C TYR A 107 -7.18 7.56 0.21
N VAL A 108 -8.07 7.53 -0.76
CA VAL A 108 -7.75 7.66 -2.17
C VAL A 108 -8.08 9.08 -2.60
N VAL A 109 -7.09 9.79 -3.14
CA VAL A 109 -7.25 11.14 -3.65
C VAL A 109 -7.00 11.19 -5.16
N ASN A 110 -7.61 12.16 -5.83
CA ASN A 110 -7.52 12.34 -7.29
C ASN A 110 -7.95 11.09 -8.09
N ALA A 111 -8.94 10.35 -7.56
CA ALA A 111 -9.56 9.24 -8.25
C ALA A 111 -10.32 9.74 -9.49
N ASN A 112 -10.21 9.05 -10.60
CA ASN A 112 -11.00 9.28 -11.80
C ASN A 112 -11.93 8.08 -12.07
N LEU A 113 -12.87 8.24 -13.01
CA LEU A 113 -13.84 7.19 -13.36
C LEU A 113 -13.19 5.84 -13.75
N PHE A 114 -12.00 5.89 -14.34
CA PHE A 114 -11.24 4.68 -14.67
C PHE A 114 -10.83 3.92 -13.40
N LEU A 115 -10.49 4.64 -12.34
CA LEU A 115 -10.05 4.06 -11.09
C LEU A 115 -11.20 3.35 -10.36
N ASP A 116 -12.43 3.89 -10.43
CA ASP A 116 -13.58 3.25 -9.78
C ASP A 116 -13.82 1.84 -10.35
N HIS A 117 -13.71 1.67 -11.67
CA HIS A 117 -13.79 0.37 -12.31
C HIS A 117 -12.61 -0.55 -11.94
N PHE A 118 -11.40 0.01 -11.83
CA PHE A 118 -10.21 -0.74 -11.44
C PHE A 118 -10.30 -1.21 -9.98
N ILE A 119 -10.74 -0.36 -9.06
CA ILE A 119 -10.92 -0.74 -7.64
C ILE A 119 -11.97 -1.84 -7.50
N LEU A 120 -13.09 -1.74 -8.23
CA LEU A 120 -14.09 -2.80 -8.27
C LEU A 120 -13.50 -4.12 -8.78
N TYR A 121 -12.69 -4.08 -9.83
CA TYR A 121 -12.02 -5.26 -10.37
C TYR A 121 -11.06 -5.90 -9.35
N VAL A 122 -10.25 -5.10 -8.67
CA VAL A 122 -9.29 -5.59 -7.67
C VAL A 122 -10.00 -6.18 -6.44
N LYS A 123 -11.15 -5.64 -6.04
CA LYS A 123 -11.97 -6.22 -4.95
C LYS A 123 -12.56 -7.58 -5.29
N CYS A 124 -12.71 -7.89 -6.59
CA CYS A 124 -13.22 -9.17 -7.07
C CYS A 124 -12.13 -10.24 -7.26
N LEU A 125 -10.84 -9.88 -7.15
CA LEU A 125 -9.70 -10.79 -7.24
C LEU A 125 -9.41 -11.46 -5.90
#